data_6adbd63ea45141f32ada40600f11d5ca
#
_entry.id   6adbd63ea45141f32ada40600f11d5ca
#
_cell.length_a   1.000
_cell.length_b   1.000
_cell.length_c   1.000
_cell.angle_alpha   90.00
_cell.angle_beta   90.00
_cell.angle_gamma   90.00
#
_symmetry.space_group_name_H-M   'P 1'
#
loop_
_entity.id
_entity.type
_entity.pdbx_description
1 polymer ?
#
loop_
_entity_poly.entity_id
_entity_poly.type
_entity_poly.pdbx_seq_one_letter_code
_entity_poly.pdbx_strand_id
1 'polypeptide(L)'
;MIIVTGSKGFIGQNFLKALKDKEIKEVEKNDSWHFRQTFNDWNKVELILHQGAISHTTSTNLKALQHFNVEFSQWILQQAIKYQIPIKYASSASVYGHTLTDMNPLNYYAISKLTVDYWIQDHINEFSFIQAFRYFNVYGEGEDNKGDQASPISKFTKQVKEDGKIKLFEGSDKFLRDFVFVDDVVDIVLNNDKPSGIYDLGTSNPTSF
;
A
#
# COMPACT_ATOMS: atom_id res chain seq x y z
N MET A 1 3.80 -21.06 -2.05
CA MET A 1 2.58 -20.28 -1.72
C MET A 1 2.95 -18.84 -1.40
N ILE A 2 2.16 -17.86 -1.90
CA ILE A 2 2.34 -16.44 -1.60
C ILE A 2 1.17 -15.97 -0.72
N ILE A 3 1.46 -15.25 0.37
CA ILE A 3 0.41 -14.58 1.16
C ILE A 3 0.19 -13.19 0.59
N VAL A 4 -1.07 -12.86 0.26
CA VAL A 4 -1.46 -11.50 -0.17
C VAL A 4 -2.50 -10.97 0.81
N THR A 5 -2.14 -9.94 1.58
CA THR A 5 -3.11 -9.26 2.44
C THR A 5 -3.74 -8.08 1.70
N GLY A 6 -5.02 -7.80 1.95
CA GLY A 6 -5.75 -6.76 1.22
C GLY A 6 -5.94 -7.08 -0.26
N SER A 7 -6.05 -8.35 -0.60
CA SER A 7 -6.17 -8.90 -1.95
C SER A 7 -7.39 -8.36 -2.71
N LYS A 8 -8.48 -8.02 -2.02
CA LYS A 8 -9.70 -7.45 -2.61
C LYS A 8 -9.64 -5.93 -2.81
N GLY A 9 -8.60 -5.27 -2.30
CA GLY A 9 -8.35 -3.86 -2.56
C GLY A 9 -7.85 -3.61 -3.98
N PHE A 10 -7.88 -2.34 -4.42
CA PHE A 10 -7.45 -1.93 -5.77
C PHE A 10 -6.08 -2.48 -6.16
N ILE A 11 -5.04 -2.23 -5.35
CA ILE A 11 -3.68 -2.69 -5.64
C ILE A 11 -3.59 -4.22 -5.48
N GLY A 12 -4.21 -4.78 -4.44
CA GLY A 12 -4.19 -6.22 -4.17
C GLY A 12 -4.76 -7.06 -5.31
N GLN A 13 -5.88 -6.65 -5.91
CA GLN A 13 -6.46 -7.34 -7.08
C GLN A 13 -5.52 -7.35 -8.28
N ASN A 14 -4.74 -6.28 -8.50
CA ASN A 14 -3.77 -6.25 -9.58
C ASN A 14 -2.58 -7.16 -9.32
N PHE A 15 -2.16 -7.34 -8.06
CA PHE A 15 -1.22 -8.41 -7.70
C PHE A 15 -1.80 -9.80 -7.95
N LEU A 16 -3.06 -10.06 -7.62
CA LEU A 16 -3.68 -11.36 -7.91
C LEU A 16 -3.72 -11.65 -9.43
N LYS A 17 -4.03 -10.65 -10.26
CA LYS A 17 -3.98 -10.80 -11.72
C LYS A 17 -2.58 -11.20 -12.22
N ALA A 18 -1.54 -10.53 -11.71
CA ALA A 18 -0.15 -10.81 -12.09
C ALA A 18 0.34 -12.19 -11.59
N LEU A 19 -0.22 -12.67 -10.49
CA LEU A 19 0.19 -13.92 -9.83
C LEU A 19 -0.80 -15.09 -10.09
N LYS A 20 -1.61 -15.02 -11.15
CA LYS A 20 -2.69 -15.97 -11.46
C LYS A 20 -2.28 -17.45 -11.48
N ASP A 21 -1.00 -17.75 -11.79
CA ASP A 21 -0.46 -19.10 -11.87
C ASP A 21 0.26 -19.55 -10.57
N LYS A 22 0.15 -18.77 -9.50
CA LYS A 22 0.75 -19.07 -8.18
C LYS A 22 -0.30 -19.51 -7.18
N GLU A 23 0.11 -20.33 -6.22
CA GLU A 23 -0.71 -20.65 -5.06
C GLU A 23 -0.77 -19.44 -4.13
N ILE A 24 -1.96 -18.88 -3.93
CA ILE A 24 -2.17 -17.65 -3.14
C ILE A 24 -3.00 -17.96 -1.88
N LYS A 25 -2.52 -17.47 -0.75
CA LYS A 25 -3.31 -17.33 0.47
C LYS A 25 -3.74 -15.88 0.62
N GLU A 26 -5.00 -15.62 0.35
CA GLU A 26 -5.62 -14.31 0.54
C GLU A 26 -5.97 -14.06 2.01
N VAL A 27 -5.71 -12.84 2.50
CA VAL A 27 -6.05 -12.41 3.86
C VAL A 27 -6.66 -11.01 3.83
N GLU A 28 -7.92 -10.94 4.25
CA GLU A 28 -8.66 -9.68 4.32
C GLU A 28 -8.78 -9.16 5.76
N LYS A 29 -9.17 -7.90 5.88
CA LYS A 29 -9.37 -7.25 7.19
C LYS A 29 -10.28 -8.09 8.11
N ASN A 30 -11.38 -8.60 7.58
CA ASN A 30 -12.36 -9.38 8.37
C ASN A 30 -11.82 -10.75 8.77
N ASP A 31 -10.89 -11.31 8.02
CA ASP A 31 -10.29 -12.61 8.25
C ASP A 31 -9.01 -12.54 9.07
N SER A 32 -8.46 -11.34 9.27
CA SER A 32 -7.14 -11.13 9.88
C SER A 32 -7.00 -11.75 11.27
N TRP A 33 -8.06 -11.68 12.10
CA TRP A 33 -8.05 -12.28 13.42
C TRP A 33 -8.02 -13.81 13.35
N HIS A 34 -8.87 -14.41 12.52
CA HIS A 34 -8.92 -15.86 12.31
C HIS A 34 -7.59 -16.36 11.73
N PHE A 35 -7.04 -15.67 10.72
CA PHE A 35 -5.75 -15.98 10.14
C PHE A 35 -4.63 -16.01 11.20
N ARG A 36 -4.58 -15.02 12.08
CA ARG A 36 -3.59 -14.97 13.17
C ARG A 36 -3.66 -16.18 14.11
N GLN A 37 -4.86 -16.73 14.34
CA GLN A 37 -5.07 -17.83 15.28
C GLN A 37 -4.87 -19.20 14.66
N THR A 38 -5.11 -19.36 13.37
CA THR A 38 -5.25 -20.69 12.75
C THR A 38 -4.20 -21.00 11.68
N PHE A 39 -3.54 -19.99 11.10
CA PHE A 39 -2.57 -20.25 10.04
C PHE A 39 -1.25 -20.79 10.60
N ASN A 40 -0.86 -21.99 10.12
CA ASN A 40 0.33 -22.70 10.61
C ASN A 40 1.29 -23.14 9.50
N ASP A 41 0.91 -23.00 8.22
CA ASP A 41 1.70 -23.47 7.06
C ASP A 41 2.83 -22.49 6.65
N TRP A 42 3.45 -21.81 7.63
CA TRP A 42 4.47 -20.79 7.38
C TRP A 42 5.69 -21.34 6.59
N ASN A 43 6.01 -22.62 6.75
CA ASN A 43 7.09 -23.28 6.03
C ASN A 43 6.83 -23.46 4.53
N LYS A 44 5.60 -23.25 4.08
CA LYS A 44 5.22 -23.29 2.66
C LYS A 44 5.17 -21.91 2.02
N VAL A 45 5.37 -20.85 2.80
CA VAL A 45 5.28 -19.46 2.33
C VAL A 45 6.61 -19.03 1.74
N GLU A 46 6.58 -18.58 0.49
CA GLU A 46 7.76 -18.11 -0.26
C GLU A 46 7.88 -16.58 -0.24
N LEU A 47 6.74 -15.88 -0.12
CA LEU A 47 6.68 -14.42 -0.15
C LEU A 47 5.42 -13.95 0.56
N ILE A 48 5.53 -12.83 1.26
CA ILE A 48 4.39 -12.08 1.80
C ILE A 48 4.29 -10.75 1.04
N LEU A 49 3.15 -10.50 0.40
CA LEU A 49 2.76 -9.20 -0.16
C LEU A 49 1.75 -8.54 0.79
N HIS A 50 2.23 -7.68 1.67
CA HIS A 50 1.39 -7.03 2.66
C HIS A 50 0.86 -5.70 2.13
N GLN A 51 -0.31 -5.76 1.44
CA GLN A 51 -0.99 -4.61 0.83
C GLN A 51 -2.18 -4.10 1.68
N GLY A 52 -2.61 -4.90 2.65
CA GLY A 52 -3.81 -4.62 3.45
C GLY A 52 -3.61 -3.43 4.40
N ALA A 53 -4.47 -2.44 4.28
CA ALA A 53 -4.57 -1.31 5.20
C ALA A 53 -5.93 -0.60 5.07
N ILE A 54 -6.33 0.11 6.12
CA ILE A 54 -7.34 1.17 6.00
C ILE A 54 -6.64 2.36 5.35
N SER A 55 -6.96 2.67 4.09
CA SER A 55 -6.28 3.68 3.28
C SER A 55 -6.99 5.04 3.24
N HIS A 56 -8.10 5.20 3.95
CA HIS A 56 -8.87 6.45 4.00
C HIS A 56 -8.09 7.52 4.77
N THR A 57 -7.57 8.53 4.08
CA THR A 57 -6.79 9.63 4.68
C THR A 57 -7.64 10.52 5.60
N THR A 58 -8.95 10.51 5.44
CA THR A 58 -9.92 11.23 6.29
C THR A 58 -10.43 10.40 7.47
N SER A 59 -9.94 9.18 7.66
CA SER A 59 -10.38 8.32 8.76
C SER A 59 -9.98 8.91 10.12
N THR A 60 -10.96 9.03 11.02
CA THR A 60 -10.79 9.44 12.41
C THR A 60 -10.90 8.25 13.38
N ASN A 61 -11.13 7.05 12.89
CA ASN A 61 -11.22 5.85 13.72
C ASN A 61 -9.82 5.35 14.10
N LEU A 62 -9.24 5.97 15.12
CA LEU A 62 -7.89 5.66 15.61
C LEU A 62 -7.75 4.21 16.05
N LYS A 63 -8.78 3.62 16.69
CA LYS A 63 -8.72 2.21 17.12
C LYS A 63 -8.60 1.27 15.94
N ALA A 64 -9.36 1.51 14.86
CA ALA A 64 -9.27 0.70 13.66
C ALA A 64 -7.92 0.87 12.95
N LEU A 65 -7.41 2.10 12.83
CA LEU A 65 -6.09 2.36 12.25
C LEU A 65 -4.97 1.70 13.07
N GLN A 66 -5.00 1.84 14.39
CA GLN A 66 -4.04 1.18 15.28
C GLN A 66 -4.10 -0.34 15.09
N HIS A 67 -5.28 -0.95 15.13
CA HIS A 67 -5.43 -2.39 15.05
C HIS A 67 -5.03 -2.96 13.67
N PHE A 68 -5.54 -2.38 12.57
CA PHE A 68 -5.34 -2.95 11.24
C PHE A 68 -4.06 -2.47 10.55
N ASN A 69 -3.69 -1.19 10.71
CA ASN A 69 -2.53 -0.66 10.02
C ASN A 69 -1.22 -0.83 10.80
N VAL A 70 -1.28 -0.79 12.14
CA VAL A 70 -0.07 -0.91 12.96
C VAL A 70 0.08 -2.31 13.53
N GLU A 71 -0.82 -2.76 14.41
CA GLU A 71 -0.67 -4.04 15.13
C GLU A 71 -0.68 -5.26 14.21
N PHE A 72 -1.59 -5.29 13.22
CA PHE A 72 -1.61 -6.39 12.26
C PHE A 72 -0.37 -6.36 11.35
N SER A 73 0.06 -5.17 10.91
CA SER A 73 1.29 -5.05 10.11
C SER A 73 2.52 -5.49 10.90
N GLN A 74 2.69 -5.04 12.13
CA GLN A 74 3.80 -5.47 12.98
C GLN A 74 3.77 -6.99 13.24
N TRP A 75 2.58 -7.54 13.45
CA TRP A 75 2.46 -8.98 13.64
C TRP A 75 2.89 -9.78 12.41
N ILE A 76 2.45 -9.40 11.19
CA ILE A 76 2.84 -10.12 9.96
C ILE A 76 4.33 -9.96 9.67
N LEU A 77 4.90 -8.78 9.94
CA LEU A 77 6.34 -8.52 9.85
C LEU A 77 7.13 -9.40 10.84
N GLN A 78 6.64 -9.56 12.08
CA GLN A 78 7.23 -10.48 13.05
C GLN A 78 7.18 -11.94 12.60
N GLN A 79 6.10 -12.36 11.90
CA GLN A 79 6.07 -13.70 11.31
C GLN A 79 7.10 -13.84 10.17
N ALA A 80 7.27 -12.81 9.33
CA ALA A 80 8.30 -12.80 8.30
C ALA A 80 9.70 -12.95 8.88
N ILE A 81 10.02 -12.23 9.97
CA ILE A 81 11.27 -12.39 10.72
C ILE A 81 11.39 -13.81 11.28
N LYS A 82 10.39 -14.26 12.04
CA LYS A 82 10.41 -15.55 12.73
C LYS A 82 10.64 -16.74 11.80
N TYR A 83 10.03 -16.72 10.63
CA TYR A 83 10.10 -17.81 9.66
C TYR A 83 11.04 -17.51 8.49
N GLN A 84 11.77 -16.39 8.54
CA GLN A 84 12.73 -15.95 7.52
C GLN A 84 12.11 -15.89 6.11
N ILE A 85 10.87 -15.38 6.02
CA ILE A 85 10.11 -15.26 4.78
C ILE A 85 10.33 -13.88 4.18
N PRO A 86 10.70 -13.76 2.89
CA PRO A 86 10.70 -12.48 2.18
C PRO A 86 9.36 -11.76 2.28
N ILE A 87 9.40 -10.45 2.53
CA ILE A 87 8.19 -9.64 2.63
C ILE A 87 8.32 -8.33 1.87
N LYS A 88 7.24 -7.95 1.16
CA LYS A 88 7.09 -6.65 0.50
C LYS A 88 5.89 -5.93 1.07
N TYR A 89 6.12 -4.75 1.64
CA TYR A 89 5.15 -3.97 2.41
C TYR A 89 4.71 -2.71 1.69
N ALA A 90 3.41 -2.45 1.64
CA ALA A 90 2.83 -1.21 1.13
C ALA A 90 2.85 -0.11 2.19
N SER A 91 3.86 0.75 2.15
CA SER A 91 3.88 2.03 2.83
C SER A 91 3.21 3.12 1.97
N SER A 92 3.41 4.38 2.25
CA SER A 92 2.74 5.48 1.56
C SER A 92 3.57 6.75 1.55
N ALA A 93 3.61 7.47 0.44
CA ALA A 93 4.20 8.81 0.35
C ALA A 93 3.47 9.86 1.22
N SER A 94 2.29 9.54 1.75
CA SER A 94 1.59 10.41 2.72
C SER A 94 2.39 10.70 3.99
N VAL A 95 3.40 9.89 4.28
CA VAL A 95 4.32 10.10 5.43
C VAL A 95 5.12 11.40 5.33
N TYR A 96 5.31 11.92 4.13
CA TYR A 96 6.04 13.17 3.89
C TYR A 96 5.21 14.43 4.15
N GLY A 97 3.88 14.38 4.00
CA GLY A 97 3.03 15.55 4.13
C GLY A 97 3.19 16.54 2.98
N HIS A 98 3.71 17.72 3.25
CA HIS A 98 3.88 18.79 2.26
C HIS A 98 5.25 18.83 1.58
N THR A 99 6.23 18.13 2.11
CA THR A 99 7.60 18.12 1.58
C THR A 99 8.05 16.69 1.35
N LEU A 100 9.07 16.48 0.53
CA LEU A 100 9.70 15.16 0.34
C LEU A 100 11.02 15.01 1.13
N THR A 101 11.40 16.03 1.88
CA THR A 101 12.66 16.05 2.64
C THR A 101 12.51 15.51 4.06
N ASP A 102 11.33 15.71 4.66
CA ASP A 102 11.07 15.39 6.06
C ASP A 102 9.80 14.55 6.23
N MET A 103 9.79 13.70 7.25
CA MET A 103 8.60 12.97 7.64
C MET A 103 7.67 13.88 8.43
N ASN A 104 6.56 14.29 7.80
CA ASN A 104 5.58 15.20 8.40
C ASN A 104 4.14 14.73 8.08
N PRO A 105 3.68 13.60 8.65
CA PRO A 105 2.37 13.03 8.35
C PRO A 105 1.23 13.96 8.80
N LEU A 106 0.30 14.26 7.89
CA LEU A 106 -0.77 15.25 8.10
C LEU A 106 -2.11 14.64 8.54
N ASN A 107 -2.19 13.33 8.64
CA ASN A 107 -3.41 12.62 9.05
C ASN A 107 -3.07 11.30 9.74
N TYR A 108 -4.06 10.72 10.41
CA TYR A 108 -3.87 9.50 11.19
C TYR A 108 -3.48 8.27 10.35
N TYR A 109 -3.94 8.19 9.10
CA TYR A 109 -3.49 7.15 8.18
C TYR A 109 -1.97 7.27 7.91
N ALA A 110 -1.50 8.47 7.58
CA ALA A 110 -0.08 8.72 7.35
C ALA A 110 0.77 8.42 8.59
N ILE A 111 0.30 8.80 9.79
CA ILE A 111 0.94 8.45 11.06
C ILE A 111 1.03 6.92 11.22
N SER A 112 -0.05 6.19 10.93
CA SER A 112 -0.05 4.72 11.04
C SER A 112 0.97 4.06 10.11
N LYS A 113 1.16 4.59 8.89
CA LYS A 113 2.17 4.10 7.94
C LYS A 113 3.59 4.43 8.40
N LEU A 114 3.83 5.67 8.85
CA LEU A 114 5.13 6.09 9.37
C LEU A 114 5.55 5.29 10.61
N THR A 115 4.61 4.96 11.49
CA THR A 115 4.88 4.10 12.66
C THR A 115 5.44 2.74 12.23
N VAL A 116 4.89 2.14 11.18
CA VAL A 116 5.38 0.85 10.66
C VAL A 116 6.71 1.02 9.92
N ASP A 117 6.91 2.11 9.18
CA ASP A 117 8.19 2.42 8.52
C ASP A 117 9.33 2.49 9.56
N TYR A 118 9.14 3.20 10.67
CA TYR A 118 10.14 3.26 11.75
C TYR A 118 10.36 1.89 12.38
N TRP A 119 9.29 1.14 12.64
CA TRP A 119 9.43 -0.22 13.16
C TRP A 119 10.27 -1.10 12.24
N ILE A 120 10.05 -1.02 10.91
CA ILE A 120 10.84 -1.74 9.91
C ILE A 120 12.32 -1.31 9.96
N GLN A 121 12.60 -0.01 10.06
CA GLN A 121 13.98 0.50 10.15
C GLN A 121 14.72 -0.05 11.38
N ASP A 122 14.05 -0.07 12.52
CA ASP A 122 14.64 -0.57 13.77
C ASP A 122 14.95 -2.08 13.72
N HIS A 123 14.20 -2.86 12.91
CA HIS A 123 14.32 -4.31 12.81
C HIS A 123 14.90 -4.79 11.45
N ILE A 124 15.41 -3.88 10.63
CA ILE A 124 15.77 -4.17 9.22
C ILE A 124 16.73 -5.35 9.07
N ASN A 125 17.65 -5.50 10.01
CA ASN A 125 18.69 -6.55 9.99
C ASN A 125 18.19 -7.92 10.49
N GLU A 126 16.96 -8.00 11.00
CA GLU A 126 16.36 -9.25 11.46
C GLU A 126 15.64 -10.00 10.33
N PHE A 127 15.29 -9.31 9.24
CA PHE A 127 14.64 -9.91 8.09
C PHE A 127 15.61 -10.66 7.20
N SER A 128 15.18 -11.81 6.64
CA SER A 128 15.87 -12.40 5.51
C SER A 128 15.84 -11.48 4.29
N PHE A 129 14.70 -10.84 4.04
CA PHE A 129 14.52 -9.84 2.99
C PHE A 129 13.25 -9.02 3.24
N ILE A 130 13.36 -7.69 3.20
CA ILE A 130 12.22 -6.79 3.28
C ILE A 130 12.37 -5.63 2.32
N GLN A 131 11.32 -5.34 1.56
CA GLN A 131 11.17 -4.08 0.84
C GLN A 131 9.85 -3.43 1.23
N ALA A 132 9.93 -2.22 1.77
CA ALA A 132 8.77 -1.36 2.00
C ALA A 132 8.70 -0.30 0.91
N PHE A 133 7.54 -0.12 0.30
CA PHE A 133 7.36 0.85 -0.77
C PHE A 133 6.40 1.95 -0.35
N ARG A 134 6.87 3.18 -0.32
CA ARG A 134 6.04 4.37 -0.15
C ARG A 134 5.36 4.68 -1.47
N TYR A 135 4.17 4.14 -1.66
CA TYR A 135 3.39 4.40 -2.87
C TYR A 135 2.98 5.85 -2.94
N PHE A 136 3.22 6.46 -4.09
CA PHE A 136 2.67 7.76 -4.46
C PHE A 136 1.21 7.61 -4.92
N ASN A 137 0.71 8.45 -5.80
CA ASN A 137 -0.71 8.42 -6.17
C ASN A 137 -0.96 7.34 -7.22
N VAL A 138 -1.18 6.11 -6.75
CA VAL A 138 -1.46 4.97 -7.63
C VAL A 138 -2.82 5.12 -8.28
N TYR A 139 -2.87 4.98 -9.61
CA TYR A 139 -4.09 5.01 -10.41
C TYR A 139 -4.13 3.84 -11.39
N GLY A 140 -5.31 3.55 -11.94
CA GLY A 140 -5.45 2.56 -13.00
C GLY A 140 -6.72 1.73 -12.91
N GLU A 141 -6.72 0.62 -13.62
CA GLU A 141 -7.86 -0.27 -13.72
C GLU A 141 -8.20 -0.91 -12.37
N GLY A 142 -9.50 -0.90 -12.00
CA GLY A 142 -10.01 -1.47 -10.76
C GLY A 142 -10.20 -0.47 -9.63
N GLU A 143 -10.04 0.85 -9.87
CA GLU A 143 -10.31 1.88 -8.86
C GLU A 143 -11.80 2.14 -8.59
N ASP A 144 -12.70 1.66 -9.41
CA ASP A 144 -14.14 1.98 -9.33
C ASP A 144 -14.74 1.69 -7.95
N ASN A 145 -14.22 0.69 -7.26
CA ASN A 145 -14.66 0.30 -5.92
C ASN A 145 -14.17 1.23 -4.79
N LYS A 146 -13.29 2.20 -5.08
CA LYS A 146 -12.75 3.12 -4.07
C LYS A 146 -13.68 4.30 -3.75
N GLY A 147 -14.73 4.54 -4.54
CA GLY A 147 -15.64 5.66 -4.34
C GLY A 147 -14.90 7.00 -4.21
N ASP A 148 -15.13 7.71 -3.12
CA ASP A 148 -14.49 9.02 -2.86
C ASP A 148 -12.97 8.96 -2.64
N GLN A 149 -12.41 7.78 -2.45
CA GLN A 149 -10.96 7.57 -2.31
C GLN A 149 -10.27 7.21 -3.64
N ALA A 150 -11.02 7.17 -4.74
CA ALA A 150 -10.44 7.00 -6.07
C ALA A 150 -9.51 8.17 -6.43
N SER A 151 -8.51 7.89 -7.27
CA SER A 151 -7.58 8.92 -7.73
C SER A 151 -8.29 10.06 -8.47
N PRO A 152 -7.72 11.26 -8.51
CA PRO A 152 -8.21 12.32 -9.36
C PRO A 152 -8.33 11.90 -10.82
N ILE A 153 -7.41 11.08 -11.33
CA ILE A 153 -7.45 10.57 -12.71
C ILE A 153 -8.74 9.77 -12.96
N SER A 154 -9.07 8.82 -12.07
CA SER A 154 -10.30 8.03 -12.16
C SER A 154 -11.54 8.92 -12.10
N LYS A 155 -11.58 9.88 -11.15
CA LYS A 155 -12.68 10.82 -10.99
C LYS A 155 -12.87 11.73 -12.21
N PHE A 156 -11.79 12.28 -12.75
CA PHE A 156 -11.84 13.14 -13.93
C PHE A 156 -12.27 12.36 -15.17
N THR A 157 -11.77 11.15 -15.35
CA THR A 157 -12.21 10.26 -16.42
C THR A 157 -13.72 10.01 -16.36
N LYS A 158 -14.24 9.76 -15.15
CA LYS A 158 -15.70 9.60 -14.96
C LYS A 158 -16.47 10.87 -15.30
N GLN A 159 -16.02 12.03 -14.80
CA GLN A 159 -16.67 13.32 -15.06
C GLN A 159 -16.69 13.64 -16.58
N VAL A 160 -15.58 13.38 -17.30
CA VAL A 160 -15.55 13.60 -18.75
C VAL A 160 -16.55 12.70 -19.47
N LYS A 161 -16.65 11.43 -19.06
CA LYS A 161 -17.58 10.47 -19.66
C LYS A 161 -19.06 10.84 -19.42
N GLU A 162 -19.37 11.35 -18.21
CA GLU A 162 -20.75 11.67 -17.80
C GLU A 162 -21.18 13.09 -18.22
N ASP A 163 -20.33 14.10 -17.98
CA ASP A 163 -20.67 15.52 -18.10
C ASP A 163 -19.93 16.23 -19.25
N GLY A 164 -18.93 15.58 -19.87
CA GLY A 164 -18.05 16.21 -20.87
C GLY A 164 -17.14 17.30 -20.30
N LYS A 165 -17.05 17.44 -18.99
CA LYS A 165 -16.32 18.51 -18.30
C LYS A 165 -15.65 17.98 -17.02
N ILE A 166 -14.51 18.59 -16.66
CA ILE A 166 -13.82 18.36 -15.39
C ILE A 166 -14.11 19.55 -14.47
N LYS A 167 -14.48 19.24 -13.22
CA LYS A 167 -14.66 20.22 -12.16
C LYS A 167 -13.42 20.22 -11.27
N LEU A 168 -12.67 21.32 -11.27
CA LEU A 168 -11.49 21.52 -10.46
C LEU A 168 -11.78 22.48 -9.30
N PHE A 169 -11.02 22.34 -8.21
CA PHE A 169 -11.00 23.33 -7.14
C PHE A 169 -10.21 24.57 -7.58
N GLU A 170 -10.59 25.73 -7.13
CA GLU A 170 -9.82 26.96 -7.32
C GLU A 170 -8.40 26.79 -6.76
N GLY A 171 -7.39 27.14 -7.55
CA GLY A 171 -5.97 26.98 -7.19
C GLY A 171 -5.42 25.55 -7.29
N SER A 172 -6.16 24.61 -7.86
CA SER A 172 -5.72 23.21 -8.03
C SER A 172 -4.52 23.07 -8.97
N ASP A 173 -4.31 24.05 -9.85
CA ASP A 173 -3.12 24.18 -10.70
C ASP A 173 -1.80 24.22 -9.92
N LYS A 174 -1.85 24.54 -8.62
CA LYS A 174 -0.71 24.55 -7.69
C LYS A 174 -0.51 23.22 -6.96
N PHE A 175 -1.44 22.30 -7.05
CA PHE A 175 -1.39 21.01 -6.35
C PHE A 175 -0.67 19.98 -7.23
N LEU A 176 0.59 19.75 -6.93
CA LEU A 176 1.38 18.75 -7.61
C LEU A 176 1.14 17.35 -7.00
N ARG A 177 0.99 16.36 -7.86
CA ARG A 177 0.91 14.94 -7.48
C ARG A 177 1.74 14.09 -8.43
N ASP A 178 2.50 13.20 -7.87
CA ASP A 178 3.19 12.17 -8.66
C ASP A 178 2.23 10.97 -8.81
N PHE A 179 1.79 10.72 -10.03
CA PHE A 179 0.87 9.64 -10.38
C PHE A 179 1.65 8.46 -10.94
N VAL A 180 1.43 7.28 -10.38
CA VAL A 180 2.05 6.03 -10.85
C VAL A 180 0.98 5.03 -11.27
N PHE A 181 1.17 4.41 -12.43
CA PHE A 181 0.21 3.44 -12.95
C PHE A 181 0.29 2.12 -12.15
N VAL A 182 -0.85 1.48 -11.92
CA VAL A 182 -0.91 0.32 -11.01
C VAL A 182 -0.11 -0.87 -11.54
N ASP A 183 -0.04 -1.06 -12.85
CA ASP A 183 0.74 -2.17 -13.43
C ASP A 183 2.25 -1.94 -13.22
N ASP A 184 2.72 -0.69 -13.30
CA ASP A 184 4.11 -0.35 -12.99
C ASP A 184 4.42 -0.60 -11.51
N VAL A 185 3.46 -0.29 -10.61
CA VAL A 185 3.60 -0.61 -9.18
C VAL A 185 3.74 -2.11 -8.98
N VAL A 186 2.88 -2.91 -9.63
CA VAL A 186 2.90 -4.37 -9.51
C VAL A 186 4.23 -4.93 -10.06
N ASP A 187 4.65 -4.47 -11.24
CA ASP A 187 5.89 -4.92 -11.86
C ASP A 187 7.12 -4.59 -10.99
N ILE A 188 7.24 -3.32 -10.56
CA ILE A 188 8.35 -2.91 -9.71
C ILE A 188 8.36 -3.68 -8.39
N VAL A 189 7.22 -3.82 -7.73
CA VAL A 189 7.17 -4.54 -6.45
C VAL A 189 7.52 -6.01 -6.63
N LEU A 190 7.10 -6.68 -7.69
CA LEU A 190 7.42 -8.08 -7.92
C LEU A 190 8.88 -8.30 -8.32
N ASN A 191 9.44 -7.43 -9.17
CA ASN A 191 10.71 -7.65 -9.85
C ASN A 191 11.87 -6.79 -9.34
N ASN A 192 11.67 -5.91 -8.35
CA ASN A 192 12.75 -5.09 -7.80
C ASN A 192 13.79 -5.95 -7.06
N ASP A 193 15.03 -5.84 -7.47
CA ASP A 193 16.18 -6.59 -6.98
C ASP A 193 17.06 -5.81 -5.97
N LYS A 194 16.68 -4.57 -5.63
CA LYS A 194 17.39 -3.77 -4.62
C LYS A 194 17.41 -4.48 -3.27
N PRO A 195 18.42 -4.20 -2.42
CA PRO A 195 18.52 -4.81 -1.09
C PRO A 195 17.32 -4.50 -0.19
N SER A 196 17.29 -5.07 1.01
CA SER A 196 16.30 -4.70 2.04
C SER A 196 16.34 -3.20 2.31
N GLY A 197 15.16 -2.58 2.37
CA GLY A 197 15.06 -1.12 2.54
C GLY A 197 13.66 -0.57 2.40
N ILE A 198 13.54 0.73 2.61
CA ILE A 198 12.31 1.51 2.36
C ILE A 198 12.55 2.38 1.12
N TYR A 199 11.67 2.29 0.15
CA TYR A 199 11.80 2.90 -1.17
C TYR A 199 10.60 3.76 -1.51
N ASP A 200 10.84 4.90 -2.13
CA ASP A 200 9.77 5.66 -2.78
C ASP A 200 9.38 4.99 -4.10
N LEU A 201 8.07 4.85 -4.33
CA LEU A 201 7.54 4.30 -5.56
C LEU A 201 6.59 5.31 -6.21
N GLY A 202 7.16 6.13 -7.05
CA GLY A 202 6.55 7.15 -7.88
C GLY A 202 7.31 7.29 -9.19
N THR A 203 6.93 8.23 -10.03
CA THR A 203 7.55 8.49 -11.34
C THR A 203 8.64 9.56 -11.28
N SER A 204 8.73 10.29 -10.18
CA SER A 204 9.56 11.50 -10.02
C SER A 204 9.18 12.63 -11.00
N ASN A 205 7.96 12.57 -11.55
CA ASN A 205 7.43 13.55 -12.49
C ASN A 205 6.03 14.04 -12.03
N PRO A 206 5.99 14.90 -11.00
CA PRO A 206 4.73 15.38 -10.47
C PRO A 206 3.99 16.26 -11.48
N THR A 207 2.66 16.06 -11.56
CA THR A 207 1.77 16.79 -12.46
C THR A 207 0.77 17.61 -11.64
N SER A 208 0.42 18.81 -12.09
CA SER A 208 -0.67 19.62 -11.52
C SER A 208 -2.03 19.15 -12.06
N PHE A 209 -3.08 19.56 -11.40
CA PHE A 209 -4.47 19.33 -11.85
C PHE A 209 -4.92 20.35 -12.86
#